data_da4bf64c100ec524726eb93fc793fac1
#
_entry.id   da4bf64c100ec524726eb93fc793fac1
#
_cell.length_a   1.000
_cell.length_b   1.000
_cell.length_c   1.000
_cell.angle_alpha   90.00
_cell.angle_beta   90.00
_cell.angle_gamma   90.00
#
_symmetry.space_group_name_H-M   'P 1'
#
loop_
_entity.id
_entity.type
_entity.pdbx_description
1 polymer ?
#
loop_
_entity_poly.entity_id
_entity_poly.type
_entity_poly.pdbx_seq_one_letter_code
_entity_poly.pdbx_strand_id
1 'polypeptide(L)'
;IYTPNPSFATRIDHADQQDIAAFKKMAEIITKGCETDKEKVEAITKWVKNNIEYDTTVSSYSTAVFHSRKGDCQGMSMLIADFCRSLGMPVAYASGWKADLTLWTIDDLYHSDDRHDFAGHGWDMIYFDGKWHMYDVLFDNYDVTGSDTMAEKGYYFAFIEGMPIAGDDLDPALAGMDVGSMLVTPCYY
;
A
#
# COMPACT_ATOMS: atom_id res chain seq x y z
N ILE A 1 7.64 17.37 3.44
CA ILE A 1 7.05 16.03 3.37
C ILE A 1 5.64 16.14 3.89
N TYR A 2 4.69 15.90 3.02
CA TYR A 2 3.27 15.92 3.39
C TYR A 2 2.94 14.62 4.14
N THR A 3 2.44 14.72 5.35
CA THR A 3 1.99 13.55 6.11
C THR A 3 0.46 13.50 6.07
N PRO A 4 -0.15 12.38 5.62
CA PRO A 4 -1.60 12.22 5.66
C PRO A 4 -2.12 12.41 7.10
N ASN A 5 -3.33 12.95 7.23
CA ASN A 5 -3.97 13.04 8.54
C ASN A 5 -4.36 11.63 9.01
N PRO A 6 -3.81 11.12 10.11
CA PRO A 6 -4.10 9.75 10.56
C PRO A 6 -5.58 9.46 10.81
N SER A 7 -6.37 10.47 11.16
CA SER A 7 -7.81 10.30 11.40
C SER A 7 -8.60 9.91 10.14
N PHE A 8 -8.06 10.18 8.96
CA PHE A 8 -8.67 9.83 7.68
C PHE A 8 -8.53 8.33 7.34
N ALA A 9 -7.44 7.73 7.72
CA ALA A 9 -6.99 6.43 7.24
C ALA A 9 -7.49 5.23 8.08
N THR A 10 -8.56 5.40 8.88
CA THR A 10 -9.10 4.32 9.73
C THR A 10 -10.43 3.75 9.24
N ARG A 11 -10.95 4.22 8.10
CA ARG A 11 -12.27 3.82 7.58
C ARG A 11 -12.15 2.70 6.56
N ILE A 12 -13.09 1.76 6.65
CA ILE A 12 -13.31 0.70 5.65
C ILE A 12 -14.64 1.05 4.97
N ASP A 13 -14.56 1.70 3.80
CA ASP A 13 -15.74 2.25 3.14
C ASP A 13 -16.34 1.34 2.06
N HIS A 14 -15.58 0.34 1.59
CA HIS A 14 -15.92 -0.49 0.44
C HIS A 14 -16.43 -1.91 0.80
N ALA A 15 -16.51 -2.22 2.09
CA ALA A 15 -16.97 -3.51 2.58
C ALA A 15 -18.33 -3.41 3.28
N ASP A 16 -19.13 -4.45 3.24
CA ASP A 16 -20.36 -4.51 4.03
C ASP A 16 -20.07 -4.78 5.52
N GLN A 17 -21.09 -4.62 6.36
CA GLN A 17 -20.94 -4.78 7.81
C GLN A 17 -20.49 -6.19 8.24
N GLN A 18 -20.83 -7.21 7.45
CA GLN A 18 -20.44 -8.59 7.76
C GLN A 18 -18.97 -8.82 7.46
N ASP A 19 -18.48 -8.28 6.34
CA ASP A 19 -17.07 -8.35 5.98
C ASP A 19 -16.20 -7.53 6.93
N ILE A 20 -16.63 -6.32 7.31
CA ILE A 20 -15.93 -5.52 8.32
C ILE A 20 -15.81 -6.27 9.65
N ALA A 21 -16.90 -6.93 10.10
CA ALA A 21 -16.86 -7.74 11.31
C ALA A 21 -15.95 -8.97 11.17
N ALA A 22 -15.91 -9.58 9.98
CA ALA A 22 -15.05 -10.70 9.68
C ALA A 22 -13.56 -10.29 9.63
N PHE A 23 -13.25 -9.13 9.04
CA PHE A 23 -11.90 -8.56 9.06
C PHE A 23 -11.41 -8.32 10.48
N LYS A 24 -12.23 -7.67 11.30
CA LYS A 24 -11.89 -7.41 12.71
C LYS A 24 -11.61 -8.71 13.46
N LYS A 25 -12.52 -9.69 13.35
CA LYS A 25 -12.35 -10.98 14.02
C LYS A 25 -11.08 -11.70 13.58
N MET A 26 -10.77 -11.68 12.28
CA MET A 26 -9.56 -12.32 11.76
C MET A 26 -8.32 -11.57 12.21
N ALA A 27 -8.31 -10.24 12.16
CA ALA A 27 -7.19 -9.43 12.61
C ALA A 27 -6.91 -9.66 14.11
N GLU A 28 -7.94 -9.73 14.97
CA GLU A 28 -7.80 -10.07 16.39
C GLU A 28 -7.20 -11.48 16.61
N ILE A 29 -7.56 -12.45 15.77
CA ILE A 29 -6.98 -13.79 15.83
C ILE A 29 -5.51 -13.78 15.43
N ILE A 30 -5.17 -13.10 14.33
CA ILE A 30 -3.80 -13.00 13.81
C ILE A 30 -2.88 -12.33 14.82
N THR A 31 -3.36 -11.27 15.45
CA THR A 31 -2.58 -10.41 16.35
C THR A 31 -2.64 -10.84 17.81
N LYS A 32 -3.22 -12.00 18.09
CA LYS A 32 -3.34 -12.51 19.45
C LYS A 32 -1.96 -12.67 20.10
N GLY A 33 -1.73 -11.93 21.17
CA GLY A 33 -0.46 -11.93 21.92
C GLY A 33 0.55 -10.88 21.44
N CYS A 34 0.23 -10.10 20.40
CA CYS A 34 1.03 -8.93 20.04
C CYS A 34 0.78 -7.79 21.03
N GLU A 35 1.84 -7.18 21.53
CA GLU A 35 1.77 -6.09 22.53
C GLU A 35 1.85 -4.72 21.86
N THR A 36 2.59 -4.58 20.79
CA THR A 36 2.83 -3.33 20.05
C THR A 36 2.12 -3.30 18.70
N ASP A 37 1.87 -2.10 18.17
CA ASP A 37 1.29 -1.95 16.84
C ASP A 37 2.23 -2.47 15.75
N LYS A 38 3.54 -2.31 15.91
CA LYS A 38 4.53 -2.93 15.04
C LYS A 38 4.36 -4.45 14.96
N GLU A 39 4.28 -5.13 16.10
CA GLU A 39 4.09 -6.59 16.14
C GLU A 39 2.78 -7.01 15.46
N LYS A 40 1.70 -6.23 15.64
CA LYS A 40 0.42 -6.49 14.97
C LYS A 40 0.55 -6.38 13.45
N VAL A 41 1.19 -5.31 12.96
CA VAL A 41 1.42 -5.10 11.52
C VAL A 41 2.25 -6.23 10.93
N GLU A 42 3.34 -6.60 11.58
CA GLU A 42 4.20 -7.71 11.15
C GLU A 42 3.45 -9.05 11.12
N ALA A 43 2.62 -9.32 12.13
CA ALA A 43 1.78 -10.52 12.16
C ALA A 43 0.76 -10.56 11.02
N ILE A 44 0.08 -9.43 10.76
CA ILE A 44 -0.90 -9.27 9.68
C ILE A 44 -0.21 -9.47 8.32
N THR A 45 0.88 -8.76 8.07
CA THR A 45 1.63 -8.84 6.81
C THR A 45 2.13 -10.25 6.54
N LYS A 46 2.70 -10.89 7.55
CA LYS A 46 3.13 -12.29 7.48
C LYS A 46 1.98 -13.25 7.21
N TRP A 47 0.82 -13.00 7.82
CA TRP A 47 -0.35 -13.82 7.57
C TRP A 47 -0.83 -13.69 6.12
N VAL A 48 -0.91 -12.47 5.58
CA VAL A 48 -1.29 -12.23 4.18
C VAL A 48 -0.28 -12.91 3.24
N LYS A 49 1.03 -12.72 3.46
CA LYS A 49 2.09 -13.38 2.68
C LYS A 49 1.93 -14.90 2.60
N ASN A 50 1.52 -15.53 3.68
CA ASN A 50 1.46 -16.99 3.79
C ASN A 50 0.11 -17.59 3.40
N ASN A 51 -0.95 -16.79 3.33
CA ASN A 51 -2.32 -17.29 3.14
C ASN A 51 -3.03 -16.76 1.89
N ILE A 52 -2.43 -15.80 1.19
CA ILE A 52 -2.97 -15.26 -0.05
C ILE A 52 -2.03 -15.65 -1.20
N GLU A 53 -2.56 -16.38 -2.16
CA GLU A 53 -1.87 -16.73 -3.40
C GLU A 53 -1.88 -15.53 -4.34
N TYR A 54 -0.73 -15.20 -4.94
CA TYR A 54 -0.65 -14.12 -5.91
C TYR A 54 -1.33 -14.52 -7.23
N ASP A 55 -2.35 -13.76 -7.61
CA ASP A 55 -3.15 -14.01 -8.81
C ASP A 55 -3.69 -12.67 -9.36
N THR A 56 -3.28 -12.31 -10.57
CA THR A 56 -3.68 -11.06 -11.25
C THR A 56 -5.02 -11.18 -11.99
N THR A 57 -5.66 -12.33 -11.95
CA THR A 57 -6.94 -12.58 -12.65
C THR A 57 -8.16 -12.40 -11.77
N VAL A 58 -7.95 -12.15 -10.49
CA VAL A 58 -9.02 -11.96 -9.49
C VAL A 58 -9.24 -10.48 -9.19
N SER A 59 -10.35 -10.20 -8.52
CA SER A 59 -10.67 -8.85 -8.07
C SER A 59 -9.67 -8.37 -7.00
N SER A 60 -9.24 -7.12 -7.10
CA SER A 60 -8.34 -6.46 -6.13
C SER A 60 -9.07 -5.92 -4.89
N TYR A 61 -10.36 -6.20 -4.71
CA TYR A 61 -11.07 -5.81 -3.50
C TYR A 61 -10.69 -6.70 -2.33
N SER A 62 -10.45 -6.12 -1.17
CA SER A 62 -10.09 -6.84 0.06
C SER A 62 -11.09 -7.93 0.42
N THR A 63 -12.39 -7.69 0.23
CA THR A 63 -13.45 -8.71 0.46
C THR A 63 -13.28 -9.92 -0.45
N ALA A 64 -13.04 -9.70 -1.75
CA ALA A 64 -12.82 -10.78 -2.70
C ALA A 64 -11.54 -11.57 -2.38
N VAL A 65 -10.46 -10.87 -2.05
CA VAL A 65 -9.18 -11.48 -1.64
C VAL A 65 -9.34 -12.28 -0.34
N PHE A 66 -10.06 -11.74 0.63
CA PHE A 66 -10.33 -12.42 1.89
C PHE A 66 -11.05 -13.75 1.71
N HIS A 67 -12.07 -13.80 0.85
CA HIS A 67 -12.85 -15.01 0.61
C HIS A 67 -12.18 -15.99 -0.34
N SER A 68 -11.57 -15.50 -1.44
CA SER A 68 -10.92 -16.35 -2.43
C SER A 68 -9.54 -16.87 -2.02
N ARG A 69 -8.87 -16.17 -1.09
CA ARG A 69 -7.45 -16.39 -0.75
C ARG A 69 -6.50 -16.15 -1.94
N LYS A 70 -6.91 -15.32 -2.88
CA LYS A 70 -6.14 -14.93 -4.06
C LYS A 70 -6.23 -13.43 -4.26
N GLY A 71 -5.13 -12.82 -4.69
CA GLY A 71 -5.08 -11.39 -4.97
C GLY A 71 -3.80 -10.96 -5.65
N ASP A 72 -3.87 -9.82 -6.34
CA ASP A 72 -2.72 -9.12 -6.86
C ASP A 72 -2.07 -8.22 -5.79
N CYS A 73 -1.08 -7.40 -6.18
CA CYS A 73 -0.40 -6.48 -5.26
C CYS A 73 -1.40 -5.52 -4.58
N GLN A 74 -2.34 -4.97 -5.34
CA GLN A 74 -3.37 -4.07 -4.81
C GLN A 74 -4.28 -4.81 -3.83
N GLY A 75 -4.78 -5.97 -4.21
CA GLY A 75 -5.70 -6.77 -3.39
C GLY A 75 -5.07 -7.22 -2.07
N MET A 76 -3.80 -7.63 -2.09
CA MET A 76 -3.06 -8.00 -0.89
C MET A 76 -2.86 -6.78 0.04
N SER A 77 -2.48 -5.63 -0.52
CA SER A 77 -2.34 -4.39 0.25
C SER A 77 -3.68 -3.92 0.81
N MET A 78 -4.75 -3.92 0.02
CA MET A 78 -6.08 -3.55 0.52
C MET A 78 -6.55 -4.45 1.67
N LEU A 79 -6.21 -5.73 1.65
CA LEU A 79 -6.54 -6.64 2.75
C LEU A 79 -5.71 -6.35 4.01
N ILE A 80 -4.42 -6.04 3.88
CA ILE A 80 -3.57 -5.61 4.99
C ILE A 80 -4.14 -4.32 5.59
N ALA A 81 -4.46 -3.34 4.73
CA ALA A 81 -5.04 -2.07 5.15
C ALA A 81 -6.32 -2.28 5.98
N ASP A 82 -7.23 -3.13 5.52
CA ASP A 82 -8.51 -3.35 6.19
C ASP A 82 -8.37 -4.15 7.49
N PHE A 83 -7.45 -5.08 7.57
CA PHE A 83 -7.13 -5.72 8.85
C PHE A 83 -6.57 -4.72 9.87
N CYS A 84 -5.62 -3.88 9.46
CA CYS A 84 -5.05 -2.85 10.33
C CYS A 84 -6.11 -1.81 10.74
N ARG A 85 -6.91 -1.31 9.79
CA ARG A 85 -8.00 -0.35 10.05
C ARG A 85 -9.05 -0.91 11.00
N SER A 86 -9.37 -2.20 10.89
CA SER A 86 -10.33 -2.86 11.80
C SER A 86 -9.85 -2.91 13.25
N LEU A 87 -8.54 -2.79 13.47
CA LEU A 87 -7.91 -2.66 14.79
C LEU A 87 -7.66 -1.19 15.21
N GLY A 88 -8.12 -0.23 14.39
CA GLY A 88 -7.95 1.21 14.66
C GLY A 88 -6.61 1.79 14.25
N MET A 89 -5.77 1.05 13.54
CA MET A 89 -4.51 1.56 13.01
C MET A 89 -4.74 2.31 11.69
N PRO A 90 -4.24 3.55 11.54
CA PRO A 90 -4.36 4.28 10.29
C PRO A 90 -3.48 3.65 9.19
N VAL A 91 -4.07 3.42 8.02
CA VAL A 91 -3.35 2.94 6.83
C VAL A 91 -3.78 3.77 5.63
N ALA A 92 -2.82 4.14 4.81
CA ALA A 92 -3.04 4.72 3.49
C ALA A 92 -2.50 3.74 2.45
N TYR A 93 -3.37 3.30 1.53
CA TYR A 93 -2.93 2.57 0.36
C TYR A 93 -2.10 3.52 -0.52
N ALA A 94 -1.00 3.02 -1.03
CA ALA A 94 -0.14 3.74 -1.96
C ALA A 94 0.06 2.94 -3.24
N SER A 95 0.16 3.63 -4.36
CA SER A 95 0.50 3.04 -5.63
C SER A 95 1.50 3.89 -6.41
N GLY A 96 2.18 3.26 -7.33
CA GLY A 96 3.19 3.90 -8.15
C GLY A 96 3.96 2.86 -8.94
N TRP A 97 5.27 3.02 -8.99
CA TRP A 97 6.15 2.10 -9.69
C TRP A 97 7.17 1.50 -8.73
N LYS A 98 7.43 0.23 -8.92
CA LYS A 98 8.53 -0.48 -8.29
C LYS A 98 9.57 -0.81 -9.35
N ALA A 99 10.74 -0.17 -9.28
CA ALA A 99 11.86 -0.41 -10.17
C ALA A 99 12.80 -1.48 -9.61
N ASP A 100 13.36 -2.29 -10.49
CA ASP A 100 14.52 -3.13 -10.18
C ASP A 100 15.80 -2.31 -10.43
N LEU A 101 16.34 -1.74 -9.36
CA LEU A 101 17.55 -0.90 -9.44
C LEU A 101 18.84 -1.68 -9.76
N THR A 102 18.76 -3.01 -9.91
CA THR A 102 19.87 -3.80 -10.46
C THR A 102 19.93 -3.71 -11.97
N LEU A 103 18.81 -3.37 -12.62
CA LEU A 103 18.65 -3.25 -14.08
C LEU A 103 18.60 -1.80 -14.55
N TRP A 104 18.18 -0.87 -13.67
CA TRP A 104 17.89 0.52 -14.01
C TRP A 104 18.56 1.48 -13.03
N THR A 105 19.13 2.56 -13.53
CA THR A 105 19.55 3.69 -12.70
C THR A 105 18.38 4.63 -12.46
N ILE A 106 18.48 5.46 -11.44
CA ILE A 106 17.49 6.53 -11.18
C ILE A 106 17.39 7.46 -12.39
N ASP A 107 18.51 7.71 -13.09
CA ASP A 107 18.56 8.56 -14.28
C ASP A 107 17.80 7.93 -15.47
N ASP A 108 17.87 6.62 -15.64
CA ASP A 108 17.08 5.89 -16.64
C ASP A 108 15.58 6.04 -16.39
N LEU A 109 15.14 6.06 -15.13
CA LEU A 109 13.75 6.25 -14.73
C LEU A 109 13.19 7.62 -15.16
N TYR A 110 14.03 8.66 -15.11
CA TYR A 110 13.63 10.01 -15.48
C TYR A 110 13.62 10.28 -16.99
N HIS A 111 14.45 9.56 -17.74
CA HIS A 111 14.69 9.82 -19.17
C HIS A 111 14.17 8.73 -20.09
N SER A 112 13.64 7.64 -19.56
CA SER A 112 13.06 6.56 -20.38
C SER A 112 11.71 6.98 -20.94
N ASP A 113 11.59 7.06 -22.26
CA ASP A 113 10.30 7.14 -22.96
C ASP A 113 9.53 5.81 -22.88
N ASP A 114 10.19 4.72 -22.50
CA ASP A 114 9.64 3.36 -22.38
C ASP A 114 9.24 3.09 -20.92
N ARG A 115 8.15 3.73 -20.48
CA ARG A 115 7.54 3.48 -19.15
C ARG A 115 6.97 2.06 -19.00
N HIS A 116 7.05 1.24 -20.00
CA HIS A 116 6.57 -0.15 -20.02
C HIS A 116 7.42 -1.10 -19.17
N ASP A 117 8.65 -0.70 -18.82
CA ASP A 117 9.57 -1.53 -18.04
C ASP A 117 9.39 -1.38 -16.52
N PHE A 118 8.49 -0.49 -16.07
CA PHE A 118 8.15 -0.33 -14.67
C PHE A 118 6.82 -1.01 -14.38
N ALA A 119 6.85 -1.99 -13.49
CA ALA A 119 5.62 -2.60 -13.03
C ALA A 119 4.86 -1.59 -12.14
N GLY A 120 3.65 -1.25 -12.55
CA GLY A 120 2.69 -0.61 -11.66
C GLY A 120 2.52 -1.49 -10.42
N HIS A 121 2.61 -0.89 -9.22
CA HIS A 121 2.64 -1.61 -7.98
C HIS A 121 1.87 -0.89 -6.89
N GLY A 122 1.33 -1.64 -5.93
CA GLY A 122 0.62 -1.13 -4.76
C GLY A 122 1.23 -1.67 -3.47
N TRP A 123 1.27 -0.82 -2.45
CA TRP A 123 1.79 -1.14 -1.12
C TRP A 123 1.07 -0.33 -0.04
N ASP A 124 1.45 -0.50 1.22
CA ASP A 124 0.82 0.15 2.36
C ASP A 124 1.73 1.15 3.03
N MET A 125 1.15 2.28 3.45
CA MET A 125 1.72 3.22 4.40
C MET A 125 0.92 3.09 5.69
N ILE A 126 1.53 2.57 6.76
CA ILE A 126 0.88 2.28 8.04
C ILE A 126 1.42 3.22 9.11
N TYR A 127 0.52 3.87 9.86
CA TYR A 127 0.91 4.84 10.89
C TYR A 127 0.93 4.22 12.27
N PHE A 128 2.09 4.21 12.89
CA PHE A 128 2.30 3.86 14.29
C PHE A 128 3.57 4.54 14.83
N ASP A 129 3.73 4.61 16.12
CA ASP A 129 4.88 5.26 16.78
C ASP A 129 5.16 6.69 16.28
N GLY A 130 4.10 7.42 15.93
CA GLY A 130 4.17 8.83 15.52
C GLY A 130 4.65 9.08 14.09
N LYS A 131 4.81 8.05 13.24
CA LYS A 131 5.27 8.19 11.85
C LYS A 131 4.65 7.16 10.93
N TRP A 132 4.80 7.39 9.62
CA TRP A 132 4.38 6.47 8.58
C TRP A 132 5.49 5.47 8.25
N HIS A 133 5.11 4.21 8.13
CA HIS A 133 5.97 3.09 7.77
C HIS A 133 5.46 2.42 6.52
N MET A 134 6.31 2.19 5.54
CA MET A 134 5.96 1.45 4.33
C MET A 134 6.08 -0.05 4.58
N TYR A 135 5.08 -0.78 4.11
CA TYR A 135 5.03 -2.23 4.09
C TYR A 135 4.64 -2.72 2.71
N ASP A 136 5.46 -3.58 2.14
CA ASP A 136 5.22 -4.24 0.86
C ASP A 136 5.40 -5.75 1.01
N VAL A 137 4.29 -6.46 1.01
CA VAL A 137 4.26 -7.91 1.21
C VAL A 137 4.82 -8.68 0.03
N LEU A 138 4.78 -8.12 -1.17
CA LEU A 138 5.20 -8.80 -2.39
C LEU A 138 6.72 -8.81 -2.55
N PHE A 139 7.35 -7.68 -2.28
CA PHE A 139 8.81 -7.51 -2.40
C PHE A 139 9.55 -7.61 -1.06
N ASP A 140 8.89 -8.10 -0.01
CA ASP A 140 9.48 -8.31 1.32
C ASP A 140 10.18 -7.05 1.89
N ASN A 141 9.60 -5.87 1.65
CA ASN A 141 10.05 -4.62 2.25
C ASN A 141 9.11 -4.25 3.39
N TYR A 142 9.65 -4.26 4.59
CA TYR A 142 8.90 -4.05 5.82
C TYR A 142 9.53 -2.96 6.67
N ASP A 143 8.69 -2.16 7.34
CA ASP A 143 9.11 -1.12 8.28
C ASP A 143 10.06 -0.07 7.66
N VAL A 144 9.83 0.28 6.39
CA VAL A 144 10.64 1.27 5.70
C VAL A 144 10.13 2.68 6.01
N THR A 145 11.00 3.56 6.46
CA THR A 145 10.67 4.94 6.79
C THR A 145 11.55 5.92 6.05
N GLY A 146 10.97 7.05 5.64
CA GLY A 146 11.68 8.13 4.92
C GLY A 146 11.68 7.94 3.40
N SER A 147 11.42 9.05 2.70
CA SER A 147 11.32 9.09 1.24
C SER A 147 12.61 8.63 0.54
N ASP A 148 13.76 9.03 1.07
CA ASP A 148 15.05 8.68 0.49
C ASP A 148 15.29 7.17 0.54
N THR A 149 14.99 6.54 1.68
CA THR A 149 15.10 5.08 1.82
C THR A 149 14.14 4.32 0.91
N MET A 150 12.93 4.85 0.69
CA MET A 150 11.97 4.27 -0.25
C MET A 150 12.47 4.39 -1.68
N ALA A 151 13.00 5.55 -2.07
CA ALA A 151 13.60 5.77 -3.39
C ALA A 151 14.82 4.87 -3.62
N GLU A 152 15.72 4.73 -2.64
CA GLU A 152 16.85 3.78 -2.69
C GLU A 152 16.42 2.32 -2.88
N LYS A 153 15.19 1.98 -2.48
CA LYS A 153 14.59 0.67 -2.72
C LYS A 153 13.80 0.59 -4.03
N GLY A 154 13.77 1.65 -4.82
CA GLY A 154 13.10 1.71 -6.12
C GLY A 154 11.60 1.97 -6.07
N TYR A 155 11.08 2.61 -5.00
CA TYR A 155 9.67 2.98 -4.90
C TYR A 155 9.45 4.42 -5.32
N TYR A 156 8.55 4.61 -6.28
CA TYR A 156 8.13 5.90 -6.80
C TYR A 156 6.63 6.04 -6.68
N PHE A 157 6.17 6.96 -5.85
CA PHE A 157 4.77 7.18 -5.56
C PHE A 157 4.08 7.94 -6.69
N ALA A 158 2.95 7.42 -7.18
CA ALA A 158 2.03 8.14 -8.04
C ALA A 158 0.78 8.57 -7.27
N PHE A 159 0.40 7.82 -6.24
CA PHE A 159 -0.79 8.05 -5.45
C PHE A 159 -0.59 7.57 -4.01
N ILE A 160 -1.10 8.34 -3.05
CA ILE A 160 -1.27 7.91 -1.66
C ILE A 160 -2.68 8.31 -1.24
N GLU A 161 -3.45 7.36 -0.73
CA GLU A 161 -4.81 7.56 -0.28
C GLU A 161 -4.89 8.67 0.79
N GLY A 162 -5.85 9.59 0.63
CA GLY A 162 -6.06 10.70 1.56
C GLY A 162 -5.03 11.83 1.49
N MET A 163 -4.12 11.80 0.54
CA MET A 163 -3.25 12.94 0.26
C MET A 163 -3.81 13.76 -0.91
N PRO A 164 -4.05 15.07 -0.71
CA PRO A 164 -4.28 15.95 -1.85
C PRO A 164 -2.96 16.03 -2.63
N ILE A 165 -2.95 15.51 -3.84
CA ILE A 165 -1.83 15.72 -4.76
C ILE A 165 -2.07 17.07 -5.41
N ALA A 166 -1.47 18.14 -4.88
CA ALA A 166 -1.35 19.38 -5.60
C ALA A 166 -0.20 19.23 -6.61
N GLY A 167 -0.40 19.72 -7.84
CA GLY A 167 0.59 19.57 -8.90
C GLY A 167 1.97 20.15 -8.60
N ASP A 168 2.07 21.02 -7.59
CA ASP A 168 3.31 21.66 -7.14
C ASP A 168 4.03 20.90 -6.01
N ASP A 169 3.34 19.92 -5.40
CA ASP A 169 3.87 19.12 -4.27
C ASP A 169 4.31 17.70 -4.71
N LEU A 170 4.21 17.40 -5.99
CA LEU A 170 4.78 16.19 -6.54
C LEU A 170 6.29 16.21 -6.34
N ASP A 171 6.82 15.13 -5.80
CA ASP A 171 8.26 14.88 -5.84
C ASP A 171 8.76 15.28 -7.23
N PRO A 172 9.80 16.11 -7.35
CA PRO A 172 10.38 16.48 -8.65
C PRO A 172 10.66 15.28 -9.55
N ALA A 173 10.84 14.10 -8.96
CA ALA A 173 10.92 12.80 -9.61
C ALA A 173 9.64 12.43 -10.39
N LEU A 174 8.49 12.88 -9.94
CA LEU A 174 7.18 12.63 -10.57
C LEU A 174 6.72 13.79 -11.47
N ALA A 175 7.35 14.96 -11.36
CA ALA A 175 6.94 16.19 -12.07
C ALA A 175 7.09 16.11 -13.60
N GLY A 176 7.88 15.16 -14.10
CA GLY A 176 8.01 14.89 -15.55
C GLY A 176 7.05 13.80 -16.07
N MET A 177 6.31 13.15 -15.19
CA MET A 177 5.34 12.10 -15.56
C MET A 177 3.97 12.74 -15.78
N ASP A 178 3.25 12.31 -16.81
CA ASP A 178 1.83 12.68 -16.98
C ASP A 178 0.96 11.96 -15.94
N VAL A 179 1.08 12.44 -14.70
CA VAL A 179 0.26 11.96 -13.58
C VAL A 179 -1.20 12.39 -13.72
N GLY A 180 -1.51 13.36 -14.60
CA GLY A 180 -2.86 13.84 -14.82
C GLY A 180 -3.80 12.77 -15.36
N SER A 181 -3.31 11.86 -16.19
CA SER A 181 -4.12 10.74 -16.70
C SER A 181 -4.26 9.60 -15.71
N MET A 182 -3.37 9.47 -14.71
CA MET A 182 -3.43 8.46 -13.66
C MET A 182 -4.23 8.91 -12.43
N LEU A 183 -4.32 10.23 -12.21
CA LEU A 183 -5.09 10.82 -11.10
C LEU A 183 -6.61 10.84 -11.35
N VAL A 184 -7.05 10.52 -12.57
CA VAL A 184 -8.47 10.58 -12.96
C VAL A 184 -9.22 9.29 -12.67
N THR A 185 -8.55 8.24 -12.26
CA THR A 185 -9.25 7.09 -11.69
C THR A 185 -9.06 7.13 -10.17
N PRO A 186 -9.92 7.84 -9.44
CA PRO A 186 -9.99 7.60 -8.01
C PRO A 186 -10.32 6.12 -7.86
N CYS A 187 -9.58 5.40 -7.04
CA CYS A 187 -10.00 4.10 -6.55
C CYS A 187 -11.23 4.29 -5.65
N TYR A 188 -12.29 4.81 -6.24
CA TYR A 188 -13.63 4.76 -5.71
C TYR A 188 -14.24 3.47 -6.24
N TYR A 189 -14.01 2.45 -5.51
CA TYR A 189 -14.83 1.26 -5.65
C TYR A 189 -15.22 0.78 -4.27
#